data_ca2e4418aa6f52e762f840c1d19dbf17
#
_entry.id   ca2e4418aa6f52e762f840c1d19dbf17
#
_cell.length_a   1.000
_cell.length_b   1.000
_cell.length_c   1.000
_cell.angle_alpha   90.00
_cell.angle_beta   90.00
_cell.angle_gamma   90.00
#
_symmetry.space_group_name_H-M   'P 1'
#
loop_
_entity.id
_entity.type
_entity.pdbx_description
1 polymer ?
#
loop_
_entity_poly.entity_id
_entity_poly.type
_entity_poly.pdbx_seq_one_letter_code
_entity_poly.pdbx_strand_id
1 'polypeptide(L)'
;MGRRLGELTKNNTKCMVEVNGIPLIDRLLSQLSALDLSRVVIVVGYEGEKLKRHIGDRYDSGLKIEYIDNPIYDKTNNIYSLALAKDKMLEQDTLLIESDLIFEDNMFRLILDNPYPNLALVAKYEPWMDGTMVRIDENCNILDFVPKHLFNYNETDSYYKTVNIYKFSKDFSANVYIPFMEAYTRALGNNEYYEQVLRVITFLDKLELKALPIGDERWYEIDDVQDLDIAETIFAEGKEQLGKYMKRFGGYWRFPKVLDFCYLVNPYFPPQKMRCELRANFDKLLTEYPSGMAVNSLLAGKYFGINRAHVCVGNGAAELIKAYIEKYAQGKTGVVYPTFEEYPNRAVADNLVKFIPGNKDFSYTARDIIEFFTDKGLSTLLFINPDNPSGNYIPKCDLLELIAWTKAQCITLLVDESFVDFTTGGAENTLLRDEVLAANTHLVVVKSISKSYGVPGLRLGVIASGNKDLISSLKKEVAIWNINSFAEYYMQIFGKYESEYHVACKKFVEERTRFYKELCSVPYLRVIPSQANYFLCEITDKYTSSELAETLLSRYNILIKDCGSKSAFAGSNYIRIAVRDQADNDMLLAALKTL
;
A
#
# COMPACT_ATOMS: atom_id res chain seq x y z
N MET A 1 3.00 7.30 -28.39
CA MET A 1 1.73 6.61 -28.76
C MET A 1 1.02 5.95 -27.58
N GLY A 2 1.64 5.74 -26.44
CA GLY A 2 1.00 5.25 -25.20
C GLY A 2 0.31 3.88 -25.33
N ARG A 3 0.88 2.93 -26.05
CA ARG A 3 0.25 1.60 -26.30
C ARG A 3 -0.14 0.84 -25.04
N ARG A 4 0.59 1.05 -23.92
CA ARG A 4 0.31 0.42 -22.61
C ARG A 4 -0.96 0.95 -21.93
N LEU A 5 -1.45 2.13 -22.35
CA LEU A 5 -2.71 2.74 -21.87
C LEU A 5 -3.96 2.22 -22.62
N GLY A 6 -3.78 1.36 -23.63
CA GLY A 6 -4.85 0.66 -24.34
C GLY A 6 -5.92 1.58 -24.93
N GLU A 7 -7.18 1.40 -24.53
CA GLU A 7 -8.32 2.17 -25.06
C GLU A 7 -8.22 3.67 -24.77
N LEU A 8 -7.53 4.10 -23.71
CA LEU A 8 -7.40 5.53 -23.33
C LEU A 8 -6.61 6.34 -24.37
N THR A 9 -5.71 5.68 -25.12
CA THR A 9 -4.90 6.30 -26.16
C THR A 9 -5.28 5.87 -27.57
N LYS A 10 -6.37 5.10 -27.72
CA LYS A 10 -6.93 4.78 -29.02
C LYS A 10 -7.55 6.04 -29.63
N ASN A 11 -6.99 6.48 -30.75
CA ASN A 11 -7.34 7.76 -31.38
C ASN A 11 -7.15 8.99 -30.45
N ASN A 12 -6.15 8.92 -29.55
CA ASN A 12 -5.85 10.02 -28.63
C ASN A 12 -4.35 10.06 -28.31
N THR A 13 -3.80 11.23 -28.03
CA THR A 13 -2.40 11.35 -27.59
C THR A 13 -2.26 11.05 -26.11
N LYS A 14 -1.07 10.59 -25.68
CA LYS A 14 -0.78 10.27 -24.27
C LYS A 14 -1.01 11.48 -23.34
N CYS A 15 -0.63 12.66 -23.78
CA CYS A 15 -0.81 13.90 -23.00
C CYS A 15 -2.28 14.36 -22.84
N MET A 16 -3.20 13.75 -23.56
CA MET A 16 -4.65 14.01 -23.40
C MET A 16 -5.34 13.00 -22.47
N VAL A 17 -4.59 12.09 -21.85
CA VAL A 17 -5.12 11.23 -20.79
C VAL A 17 -5.47 12.09 -19.58
N GLU A 18 -6.66 11.83 -19.02
CA GLU A 18 -7.17 12.59 -17.88
C GLU A 18 -6.75 11.98 -16.57
N VAL A 19 -6.30 12.83 -15.64
CA VAL A 19 -6.09 12.50 -14.24
C VAL A 19 -7.08 13.28 -13.41
N ASN A 20 -7.98 12.61 -12.72
CA ASN A 20 -9.09 13.25 -11.97
C ASN A 20 -9.90 14.23 -12.86
N GLY A 21 -10.20 13.83 -14.10
CA GLY A 21 -11.01 14.60 -15.05
C GLY A 21 -10.31 15.78 -15.74
N ILE A 22 -8.99 15.96 -15.56
CA ILE A 22 -8.20 17.01 -16.21
C ILE A 22 -7.13 16.38 -17.09
N PRO A 23 -7.11 16.65 -18.41
CA PRO A 23 -6.04 16.20 -19.30
C PRO A 23 -4.66 16.67 -18.85
N LEU A 24 -3.64 15.82 -18.99
CA LEU A 24 -2.25 16.17 -18.61
C LEU A 24 -1.78 17.45 -19.31
N ILE A 25 -2.09 17.59 -20.60
CA ILE A 25 -1.70 18.78 -21.38
C ILE A 25 -2.36 20.05 -20.86
N ASP A 26 -3.64 20.00 -20.46
CA ASP A 26 -4.34 21.16 -19.95
C ASP A 26 -3.77 21.61 -18.59
N ARG A 27 -3.42 20.63 -17.74
CA ARG A 27 -2.73 20.91 -16.48
C ARG A 27 -1.37 21.56 -16.73
N LEU A 28 -0.55 20.96 -17.60
CA LEU A 28 0.78 21.48 -17.93
C LEU A 28 0.71 22.90 -18.52
N LEU A 29 -0.17 23.14 -19.50
CA LEU A 29 -0.31 24.48 -20.11
C LEU A 29 -0.83 25.52 -19.12
N SER A 30 -1.72 25.13 -18.21
CA SER A 30 -2.17 26.00 -17.11
C SER A 30 -1.02 26.40 -16.19
N GLN A 31 -0.15 25.43 -15.81
CA GLN A 31 1.03 25.71 -15.00
C GLN A 31 2.03 26.62 -15.74
N LEU A 32 2.28 26.34 -17.02
CA LEU A 32 3.18 27.15 -17.86
C LEU A 32 2.65 28.58 -18.09
N SER A 33 1.33 28.79 -18.15
CA SER A 33 0.73 30.12 -18.33
C SER A 33 0.94 31.04 -17.13
N ALA A 34 1.30 30.51 -15.97
CA ALA A 34 1.66 31.27 -14.77
C ALA A 34 3.15 31.71 -14.74
N LEU A 35 3.94 31.29 -15.75
CA LEU A 35 5.36 31.61 -15.85
C LEU A 35 5.61 32.69 -16.91
N ASP A 36 6.69 33.45 -16.74
CA ASP A 36 7.14 34.43 -17.76
C ASP A 36 7.92 33.73 -18.88
N LEU A 37 7.20 33.15 -19.83
CA LEU A 37 7.74 32.41 -20.97
C LEU A 37 7.55 33.19 -22.28
N SER A 38 8.59 33.22 -23.11
CA SER A 38 8.48 33.84 -24.44
C SER A 38 7.60 33.04 -25.41
N ARG A 39 7.59 31.71 -25.25
CA ARG A 39 6.78 30.77 -26.04
C ARG A 39 6.79 29.37 -25.43
N VAL A 40 5.87 28.54 -25.89
CA VAL A 40 5.86 27.08 -25.69
C VAL A 40 5.92 26.39 -27.06
N VAL A 41 6.84 25.46 -27.26
CA VAL A 41 6.97 24.71 -28.50
C VAL A 41 6.51 23.27 -28.24
N ILE A 42 5.50 22.82 -28.96
CA ILE A 42 4.94 21.48 -28.83
C ILE A 42 5.27 20.66 -30.08
N VAL A 43 6.08 19.61 -29.93
CA VAL A 43 6.34 18.68 -31.03
C VAL A 43 5.23 17.63 -31.04
N VAL A 44 4.50 17.56 -32.15
CA VAL A 44 3.32 16.70 -32.32
C VAL A 44 3.55 15.60 -33.34
N GLY A 45 2.90 14.45 -33.15
CA GLY A 45 2.94 13.33 -34.07
C GLY A 45 1.58 12.64 -34.14
N TYR A 46 1.45 11.49 -33.46
CA TYR A 46 0.19 10.74 -33.43
C TYR A 46 -0.97 11.60 -32.91
N GLU A 47 -2.06 11.67 -33.70
CA GLU A 47 -3.25 12.49 -33.39
C GLU A 47 -2.94 13.98 -33.12
N GLY A 48 -1.86 14.51 -33.72
CA GLY A 48 -1.41 15.90 -33.54
C GLY A 48 -2.48 16.94 -33.83
N GLU A 49 -3.25 16.77 -34.91
CA GLU A 49 -4.34 17.67 -35.29
C GLU A 49 -5.49 17.65 -34.25
N LYS A 50 -5.72 16.54 -33.59
CA LYS A 50 -6.68 16.46 -32.49
C LYS A 50 -6.19 17.25 -31.29
N LEU A 51 -4.91 17.12 -30.95
CA LEU A 51 -4.29 17.89 -29.88
C LEU A 51 -4.32 19.40 -30.15
N LYS A 52 -3.93 19.83 -31.37
CA LYS A 52 -3.98 21.25 -31.78
C LYS A 52 -5.39 21.82 -31.67
N ARG A 53 -6.41 21.06 -32.11
CA ARG A 53 -7.83 21.46 -31.97
C ARG A 53 -8.29 21.51 -30.51
N HIS A 54 -7.82 20.58 -29.68
CA HIS A 54 -8.14 20.56 -28.25
C HIS A 54 -7.57 21.75 -27.53
N ILE A 55 -6.33 22.14 -27.80
CA ILE A 55 -5.69 23.34 -27.23
C ILE A 55 -6.37 24.59 -27.75
N GLY A 56 -6.57 24.66 -29.07
CA GLY A 56 -7.20 25.84 -29.73
C GLY A 56 -6.51 27.13 -29.34
N ASP A 57 -7.31 28.15 -29.08
CA ASP A 57 -6.92 29.52 -28.69
C ASP A 57 -7.02 29.79 -27.17
N ARG A 58 -7.28 28.75 -26.38
CA ARG A 58 -7.55 28.88 -24.92
C ARG A 58 -6.43 29.56 -24.14
N TYR A 59 -5.20 29.47 -24.62
CA TYR A 59 -4.01 30.00 -23.94
C TYR A 59 -3.39 31.22 -24.64
N ASP A 60 -3.95 31.73 -25.75
CA ASP A 60 -3.38 32.78 -26.58
C ASP A 60 -3.18 34.12 -25.85
N SER A 61 -3.94 34.35 -24.78
CA SER A 61 -3.79 35.58 -23.97
C SER A 61 -2.56 35.53 -23.03
N GLY A 62 -1.96 34.37 -22.80
CA GLY A 62 -0.85 34.20 -21.85
C GLY A 62 0.34 33.42 -22.39
N LEU A 63 0.16 32.59 -23.41
CA LEU A 63 1.21 31.73 -23.97
C LEU A 63 1.22 31.83 -25.49
N LYS A 64 2.39 32.08 -26.07
CA LYS A 64 2.60 31.88 -27.50
C LYS A 64 2.93 30.41 -27.76
N ILE A 65 1.99 29.64 -28.32
CA ILE A 65 2.18 28.21 -28.64
C ILE A 65 2.58 28.08 -30.10
N GLU A 66 3.70 27.35 -30.33
CA GLU A 66 4.20 26.98 -31.65
C GLU A 66 4.18 25.46 -31.79
N TYR A 67 3.74 24.95 -32.94
CA TYR A 67 3.71 23.51 -33.19
C TYR A 67 4.77 23.12 -34.22
N ILE A 68 5.41 21.95 -33.97
CA ILE A 68 6.33 21.31 -34.90
C ILE A 68 5.82 19.91 -35.15
N ASP A 69 5.57 19.55 -36.41
CA ASP A 69 5.09 18.23 -36.77
C ASP A 69 6.24 17.23 -36.95
N ASN A 70 6.15 16.07 -36.29
CA ASN A 70 7.01 14.91 -36.55
C ASN A 70 6.24 13.95 -37.48
N PRO A 71 6.50 13.95 -38.79
CA PRO A 71 5.76 13.12 -39.76
C PRO A 71 6.11 11.64 -39.72
N ILE A 72 7.21 11.27 -39.05
CA ILE A 72 7.71 9.90 -38.92
C ILE A 72 7.76 9.43 -37.47
N TYR A 73 6.87 9.93 -36.64
CA TYR A 73 6.79 9.63 -35.20
C TYR A 73 6.67 8.13 -34.89
N ASP A 74 6.14 7.34 -35.83
CA ASP A 74 5.98 5.88 -35.72
C ASP A 74 7.27 5.08 -35.93
N LYS A 75 8.31 5.73 -36.50
CA LYS A 75 9.62 5.15 -36.84
C LYS A 75 10.77 5.76 -36.03
N THR A 76 10.48 6.77 -35.19
CA THR A 76 11.49 7.51 -34.43
C THR A 76 11.14 7.53 -32.95
N ASN A 77 12.13 7.86 -32.11
CA ASN A 77 11.94 8.09 -30.68
C ASN A 77 12.05 9.58 -30.36
N ASN A 78 12.03 9.94 -29.06
CA ASN A 78 11.98 11.32 -28.59
C ASN A 78 13.19 12.17 -29.00
N ILE A 79 14.38 11.59 -29.26
CA ILE A 79 15.55 12.32 -29.78
C ILE A 79 15.25 13.02 -31.12
N TYR A 80 14.49 12.38 -32.01
CA TYR A 80 14.16 13.00 -33.29
C TYR A 80 13.16 14.14 -33.14
N SER A 81 12.17 13.97 -32.27
CA SER A 81 11.24 15.04 -31.93
C SER A 81 11.97 16.27 -31.38
N LEU A 82 12.96 16.05 -30.50
CA LEU A 82 13.78 17.14 -29.98
C LEU A 82 14.67 17.76 -31.05
N ALA A 83 15.25 16.95 -31.96
CA ALA A 83 16.05 17.44 -33.07
C ALA A 83 15.26 18.34 -34.04
N LEU A 84 13.97 18.10 -34.22
CA LEU A 84 13.10 18.99 -35.01
C LEU A 84 12.93 20.36 -34.34
N ALA A 85 13.00 20.45 -33.02
CA ALA A 85 12.88 21.68 -32.25
C ALA A 85 14.22 22.38 -31.97
N LYS A 86 15.36 21.85 -32.45
CA LYS A 86 16.71 22.34 -32.14
C LYS A 86 16.91 23.83 -32.37
N ASP A 87 16.39 24.37 -33.49
CA ASP A 87 16.56 25.80 -33.81
C ASP A 87 15.92 26.71 -32.75
N LYS A 88 14.86 26.24 -32.10
CA LYS A 88 14.20 26.98 -30.99
C LYS A 88 15.07 26.96 -29.72
N MET A 89 15.78 25.85 -29.48
CA MET A 89 16.72 25.74 -28.35
C MET A 89 17.98 26.61 -28.54
N LEU A 90 18.32 26.96 -29.79
CA LEU A 90 19.44 27.83 -30.10
C LEU A 90 19.08 29.32 -29.94
N GLU A 91 17.81 29.68 -29.84
CA GLU A 91 17.36 31.07 -29.70
C GLU A 91 17.44 31.55 -28.24
N GLN A 92 17.07 30.72 -27.26
CA GLN A 92 16.91 31.09 -25.86
C GLN A 92 17.21 29.90 -24.91
N ASP A 93 17.30 30.19 -23.60
CA ASP A 93 17.26 29.16 -22.56
C ASP A 93 15.98 28.36 -22.66
N THR A 94 16.04 27.07 -22.39
CA THR A 94 14.94 26.14 -22.66
C THR A 94 14.62 25.29 -21.42
N LEU A 95 13.32 25.20 -21.10
CA LEU A 95 12.78 24.11 -20.30
C LEU A 95 12.34 22.99 -21.25
N LEU A 96 12.90 21.80 -21.09
CA LEU A 96 12.49 20.59 -21.78
C LEU A 96 11.64 19.75 -20.83
N ILE A 97 10.42 19.39 -21.25
CA ILE A 97 9.44 18.69 -20.42
C ILE A 97 8.81 17.58 -21.24
N GLU A 98 8.74 16.36 -20.69
CA GLU A 98 7.95 15.29 -21.30
C GLU A 98 6.47 15.43 -21.01
N SER A 99 5.63 14.96 -21.93
CA SER A 99 4.20 15.28 -21.96
C SER A 99 3.31 14.31 -21.19
N ASP A 100 3.87 13.32 -20.55
CA ASP A 100 3.20 12.25 -19.80
C ASP A 100 3.40 12.36 -18.28
N LEU A 101 3.82 13.51 -17.84
CA LEU A 101 4.06 13.85 -16.45
C LEU A 101 2.85 14.53 -15.82
N ILE A 102 2.66 14.22 -14.54
CA ILE A 102 1.85 15.01 -13.62
C ILE A 102 2.73 15.41 -12.43
N PHE A 103 2.69 16.67 -12.02
CA PHE A 103 3.52 17.20 -10.94
C PHE A 103 2.93 18.49 -10.33
N GLU A 104 3.42 18.85 -9.14
CA GLU A 104 3.03 20.09 -8.45
C GLU A 104 3.70 21.33 -9.05
N ASP A 105 3.01 22.48 -8.98
CA ASP A 105 3.47 23.78 -9.51
C ASP A 105 4.83 24.20 -8.95
N ASN A 106 5.15 23.80 -7.71
CA ASN A 106 6.41 24.12 -7.05
C ASN A 106 7.65 23.57 -7.78
N MET A 107 7.48 22.53 -8.60
CA MET A 107 8.57 21.97 -9.43
C MET A 107 9.18 23.02 -10.37
N PHE A 108 8.35 23.90 -10.92
CA PHE A 108 8.85 24.99 -11.78
C PHE A 108 9.64 26.03 -10.99
N ARG A 109 9.21 26.36 -9.78
CA ARG A 109 9.97 27.26 -8.90
C ARG A 109 11.33 26.68 -8.54
N LEU A 110 11.39 25.40 -8.18
CA LEU A 110 12.64 24.71 -7.87
C LEU A 110 13.66 24.84 -8.99
N ILE A 111 13.28 24.60 -10.25
CA ILE A 111 14.22 24.59 -11.36
C ILE A 111 14.54 26.01 -11.89
N LEU A 112 13.56 26.93 -11.88
CA LEU A 112 13.73 28.27 -12.41
C LEU A 112 14.47 29.19 -11.44
N ASP A 113 14.19 29.10 -10.13
CA ASP A 113 14.83 29.94 -9.11
C ASP A 113 16.27 29.51 -8.81
N ASN A 114 16.65 28.30 -9.22
CA ASN A 114 18.01 27.82 -9.05
C ASN A 114 18.95 28.56 -10.02
N PRO A 115 20.03 29.17 -9.53
CA PRO A 115 20.93 30.00 -10.35
C PRO A 115 21.79 29.20 -11.33
N TYR A 116 21.89 27.88 -11.17
CA TYR A 116 22.68 27.06 -12.05
C TYR A 116 22.04 26.98 -13.45
N PRO A 117 22.81 27.17 -14.54
CA PRO A 117 22.23 27.36 -15.87
C PRO A 117 21.65 26.09 -16.49
N ASN A 118 22.17 24.90 -16.12
CA ASN A 118 21.77 23.64 -16.69
C ASN A 118 21.43 22.64 -15.60
N LEU A 119 20.19 22.21 -15.54
CA LEU A 119 19.66 21.38 -14.48
C LEU A 119 18.79 20.24 -15.01
N ALA A 120 18.88 19.08 -14.37
CA ALA A 120 17.95 17.99 -14.50
C ALA A 120 17.22 17.77 -13.15
N LEU A 121 15.91 17.87 -13.10
CA LEU A 121 15.17 17.43 -11.90
C LEU A 121 15.30 15.92 -11.75
N VAL A 122 15.63 15.47 -10.55
CA VAL A 122 15.79 14.03 -10.26
C VAL A 122 15.08 13.66 -8.95
N ALA A 123 14.50 12.48 -8.92
CA ALA A 123 13.87 11.89 -7.74
C ALA A 123 14.67 10.69 -7.26
N LYS A 124 14.78 10.48 -5.95
CA LYS A 124 15.37 9.25 -5.41
C LYS A 124 14.61 8.05 -5.97
N TYR A 125 15.35 7.01 -6.39
CA TYR A 125 14.75 5.82 -7.00
C TYR A 125 13.68 5.18 -6.11
N GLU A 126 12.55 4.85 -6.70
CA GLU A 126 11.47 4.06 -6.13
C GLU A 126 11.12 2.88 -7.06
N PRO A 127 10.63 1.73 -6.53
CA PRO A 127 10.43 0.52 -7.32
C PRO A 127 9.46 0.61 -8.52
N TRP A 128 8.62 1.65 -8.58
CA TRP A 128 7.72 1.89 -9.70
C TRP A 128 8.40 2.59 -10.89
N MET A 129 9.56 3.24 -10.65
CA MET A 129 10.24 4.04 -11.65
C MET A 129 10.92 3.15 -12.71
N ASP A 130 10.71 3.49 -13.96
CA ASP A 130 11.33 2.86 -15.14
C ASP A 130 12.12 3.92 -15.94
N GLY A 131 12.89 3.50 -16.96
CA GLY A 131 13.62 4.38 -17.84
C GLY A 131 15.03 4.72 -17.40
N THR A 132 15.48 5.95 -17.68
CA THR A 132 16.85 6.39 -17.43
C THR A 132 17.05 6.81 -15.97
N MET A 133 18.04 6.22 -15.31
CA MET A 133 18.49 6.61 -13.98
C MET A 133 19.77 7.42 -14.06
N VAL A 134 20.07 8.15 -13.00
CA VAL A 134 21.36 8.84 -12.85
C VAL A 134 22.01 8.51 -11.51
N ARG A 135 23.33 8.54 -11.48
CA ARG A 135 24.11 8.57 -10.25
C ARG A 135 24.68 9.98 -10.07
N ILE A 136 24.65 10.47 -8.85
CA ILE A 136 25.12 11.81 -8.52
C ILE A 136 26.15 11.76 -7.39
N ASP A 137 27.04 12.75 -7.36
CA ASP A 137 27.98 12.97 -6.25
C ASP A 137 27.37 13.87 -5.15
N GLU A 138 28.14 14.12 -4.10
CA GLU A 138 27.76 14.97 -2.97
C GLU A 138 27.49 16.44 -3.36
N ASN A 139 27.99 16.88 -4.52
CA ASN A 139 27.79 18.22 -5.08
C ASN A 139 26.70 18.27 -6.13
N CYS A 140 25.88 17.20 -6.23
CA CYS A 140 24.83 17.02 -7.24
C CYS A 140 25.34 17.02 -8.69
N ASN A 141 26.63 16.72 -8.94
CA ASN A 141 27.09 16.49 -10.29
C ASN A 141 26.60 15.12 -10.77
N ILE A 142 26.11 15.04 -12.00
CA ILE A 142 25.71 13.79 -12.60
C ILE A 142 26.96 13.02 -13.02
N LEU A 143 27.19 11.87 -12.41
CA LEU A 143 28.35 11.01 -12.70
C LEU A 143 28.11 10.07 -13.88
N ASP A 144 26.86 9.63 -14.06
CA ASP A 144 26.49 8.70 -15.12
C ASP A 144 24.98 8.72 -15.37
N PHE A 145 24.57 8.51 -16.61
CA PHE A 145 23.23 8.18 -17.03
C PHE A 145 23.14 6.67 -17.24
N VAL A 146 22.41 5.96 -16.39
CA VAL A 146 22.30 4.50 -16.39
C VAL A 146 21.05 4.09 -17.17
N PRO A 147 21.20 3.58 -18.41
CA PRO A 147 20.07 3.10 -19.18
C PRO A 147 19.55 1.79 -18.60
N LYS A 148 18.31 1.43 -18.94
CA LYS A 148 17.59 0.26 -18.43
C LYS A 148 18.38 -1.05 -18.49
N HIS A 149 19.12 -1.29 -19.56
CA HIS A 149 19.89 -2.54 -19.74
C HIS A 149 21.16 -2.62 -18.86
N LEU A 150 21.60 -1.51 -18.26
CA LEU A 150 22.72 -1.45 -17.32
C LEU A 150 22.25 -1.28 -15.86
N PHE A 151 20.93 -1.22 -15.62
CA PHE A 151 20.38 -1.05 -14.29
C PHE A 151 20.70 -2.27 -13.42
N ASN A 152 21.28 -2.01 -12.23
CA ASN A 152 21.65 -3.04 -11.26
C ASN A 152 20.77 -2.92 -10.01
N TYR A 153 19.89 -3.88 -9.79
CA TYR A 153 18.98 -3.91 -8.65
C TYR A 153 19.68 -3.99 -7.28
N ASN A 154 20.99 -4.31 -7.23
CA ASN A 154 21.76 -4.28 -5.98
C ASN A 154 22.31 -2.88 -5.63
N GLU A 155 22.18 -1.91 -6.54
CA GLU A 155 22.70 -0.54 -6.40
C GLU A 155 21.59 0.51 -6.31
N THR A 156 20.34 0.10 -6.11
CA THR A 156 19.17 1.00 -6.11
C THR A 156 19.29 2.19 -5.17
N ASP A 157 20.02 2.02 -4.06
CA ASP A 157 20.27 3.11 -3.11
C ASP A 157 21.15 4.24 -3.68
N SER A 158 21.88 4.01 -4.77
CA SER A 158 22.71 5.00 -5.45
C SER A 158 21.99 5.74 -6.57
N TYR A 159 20.80 5.26 -6.99
CA TYR A 159 20.11 5.77 -8.17
C TYR A 159 19.11 6.88 -7.86
N TYR A 160 19.02 7.80 -8.82
CA TYR A 160 17.96 8.77 -8.96
C TYR A 160 17.32 8.63 -10.34
N LYS A 161 15.99 8.74 -10.43
CA LYS A 161 15.24 8.80 -11.69
C LYS A 161 15.23 10.23 -12.20
N THR A 162 15.49 10.44 -13.48
CA THR A 162 15.20 11.72 -14.12
C THR A 162 13.69 11.96 -14.11
N VAL A 163 13.26 13.14 -13.64
CA VAL A 163 11.83 13.53 -13.65
C VAL A 163 11.38 13.93 -15.06
N ASN A 164 12.30 13.92 -16.00
CA ASN A 164 12.09 14.33 -17.39
C ASN A 164 11.69 15.80 -17.53
N ILE A 165 12.19 16.64 -16.62
CA ILE A 165 12.16 18.09 -16.65
C ILE A 165 13.59 18.61 -16.57
N TYR A 166 14.03 19.33 -17.60
CA TYR A 166 15.39 19.84 -17.72
C TYR A 166 15.39 21.34 -18.00
N LYS A 167 16.41 22.04 -17.48
CA LYS A 167 16.74 23.42 -17.81
C LYS A 167 18.06 23.41 -18.57
N PHE A 168 18.05 23.91 -19.79
CA PHE A 168 19.23 24.05 -20.63
C PHE A 168 19.43 25.53 -20.98
N SER A 169 20.62 26.06 -20.73
CA SER A 169 20.99 27.37 -21.24
C SER A 169 21.16 27.35 -22.75
N LYS A 170 20.96 28.48 -23.39
CA LYS A 170 21.25 28.67 -24.81
C LYS A 170 22.70 28.26 -25.15
N ASP A 171 23.66 28.65 -24.32
CA ASP A 171 25.07 28.35 -24.51
C ASP A 171 25.36 26.85 -24.46
N PHE A 172 24.82 26.13 -23.50
CA PHE A 172 24.92 24.69 -23.42
C PHE A 172 24.28 24.02 -24.62
N SER A 173 23.09 24.47 -25.01
CA SER A 173 22.40 23.95 -26.20
C SER A 173 23.24 24.15 -27.46
N ALA A 174 23.79 25.35 -27.67
CA ALA A 174 24.52 25.70 -28.89
C ALA A 174 25.92 25.05 -28.98
N ASN A 175 26.66 25.03 -27.87
CA ASN A 175 28.05 24.63 -27.88
C ASN A 175 28.28 23.17 -27.53
N VAL A 176 27.32 22.52 -26.84
CA VAL A 176 27.47 21.15 -26.35
C VAL A 176 26.34 20.25 -26.83
N TYR A 177 25.10 20.48 -26.40
CA TYR A 177 24.05 19.48 -26.52
C TYR A 177 23.63 19.23 -27.99
N ILE A 178 23.32 20.28 -28.77
CA ILE A 178 22.87 20.15 -30.15
C ILE A 178 23.95 19.56 -31.06
N PRO A 179 25.23 20.00 -31.03
CA PRO A 179 26.29 19.37 -31.81
C PRO A 179 26.44 17.86 -31.54
N PHE A 180 26.39 17.46 -30.27
CA PHE A 180 26.44 16.03 -29.90
C PHE A 180 25.20 15.28 -30.35
N MET A 181 24.00 15.85 -30.22
CA MET A 181 22.76 15.25 -30.69
C MET A 181 22.76 15.02 -32.19
N GLU A 182 23.24 15.98 -32.98
CA GLU A 182 23.36 15.84 -34.42
C GLU A 182 24.40 14.78 -34.81
N ALA A 183 25.54 14.74 -34.15
CA ALA A 183 26.54 13.68 -34.38
C ALA A 183 25.98 12.29 -34.02
N TYR A 184 25.29 12.20 -32.89
CA TYR A 184 24.68 10.97 -32.39
C TYR A 184 23.63 10.43 -33.35
N THR A 185 22.69 11.28 -33.81
CA THR A 185 21.61 10.89 -34.73
C THR A 185 22.15 10.48 -36.12
N ARG A 186 23.23 11.15 -36.58
CA ARG A 186 23.91 10.73 -37.84
C ARG A 186 24.59 9.37 -37.70
N ALA A 187 25.16 9.04 -36.56
CA ALA A 187 25.91 7.82 -36.32
C ALA A 187 25.03 6.62 -35.98
N LEU A 188 24.00 6.82 -35.15
CA LEU A 188 23.19 5.75 -34.54
C LEU A 188 21.71 5.79 -34.95
N GLY A 189 21.28 6.83 -35.67
CA GLY A 189 19.91 6.97 -36.16
C GLY A 189 18.99 7.72 -35.19
N ASN A 190 17.70 7.77 -35.55
CA ASN A 190 16.68 8.60 -34.92
C ASN A 190 15.77 7.83 -33.96
N ASN A 191 16.04 6.55 -33.70
CA ASN A 191 15.20 5.72 -32.83
C ASN A 191 15.83 5.50 -31.45
N GLU A 192 16.33 6.58 -30.85
CA GLU A 192 17.00 6.57 -29.55
C GLU A 192 16.36 7.61 -28.60
N TYR A 193 16.68 7.51 -27.32
CA TYR A 193 16.27 8.50 -26.32
C TYR A 193 17.26 9.67 -26.28
N TYR A 194 16.79 10.87 -26.12
CA TYR A 194 17.63 12.07 -26.07
C TYR A 194 18.61 12.10 -24.87
N GLU A 195 18.32 11.38 -23.79
CA GLU A 195 19.23 11.21 -22.65
C GLU A 195 20.49 10.43 -23.00
N GLN A 196 20.47 9.60 -24.08
CA GLN A 196 21.68 8.94 -24.56
C GLN A 196 22.73 9.92 -25.04
N VAL A 197 22.32 11.10 -25.50
CA VAL A 197 23.24 12.20 -25.85
C VAL A 197 23.91 12.72 -24.59
N LEU A 198 23.15 12.96 -23.52
CA LEU A 198 23.68 13.41 -22.21
C LEU A 198 24.67 12.39 -21.65
N ARG A 199 24.37 11.10 -21.79
CA ARG A 199 25.27 10.02 -21.39
C ARG A 199 26.61 10.07 -22.13
N VAL A 200 26.61 10.27 -23.44
CA VAL A 200 27.86 10.39 -24.22
C VAL A 200 28.64 11.61 -23.79
N ILE A 201 27.99 12.74 -23.55
CA ILE A 201 28.63 13.99 -23.10
C ILE A 201 29.29 13.78 -21.72
N THR A 202 28.63 13.04 -20.81
CA THR A 202 29.20 12.70 -19.49
C THR A 202 30.52 11.95 -19.61
N PHE A 203 30.61 10.96 -20.50
CA PHE A 203 31.87 10.21 -20.70
C PHE A 203 33.03 11.04 -21.27
N LEU A 204 32.72 12.18 -21.85
CA LEU A 204 33.71 13.07 -22.41
C LEU A 204 34.14 14.22 -21.45
N ASP A 205 33.68 14.14 -20.19
CA ASP A 205 33.98 15.13 -19.14
C ASP A 205 33.54 16.56 -19.53
N LYS A 206 32.47 16.65 -20.35
CA LYS A 206 31.92 17.93 -20.85
C LYS A 206 30.50 18.20 -20.35
N LEU A 207 30.04 17.44 -19.37
CA LEU A 207 28.69 17.61 -18.85
C LEU A 207 28.67 18.80 -17.88
N GLU A 208 28.05 19.87 -18.33
CA GLU A 208 27.75 21.06 -17.52
C GLU A 208 26.33 21.02 -16.95
N LEU A 209 25.77 19.82 -16.75
CA LEU A 209 24.42 19.59 -16.25
C LEU A 209 24.50 19.06 -14.81
N LYS A 210 23.81 19.74 -13.89
CA LYS A 210 23.67 19.25 -12.51
C LYS A 210 22.33 18.60 -12.28
N ALA A 211 22.31 17.62 -11.39
CA ALA A 211 21.08 17.11 -10.83
C ALA A 211 20.50 18.12 -9.82
N LEU A 212 19.19 18.28 -9.82
CA LEU A 212 18.46 18.99 -8.79
C LEU A 212 17.48 18.00 -8.15
N PRO A 213 17.86 17.38 -7.01
CA PRO A 213 16.99 16.46 -6.31
C PRO A 213 15.72 17.16 -5.84
N ILE A 214 14.56 16.57 -6.14
CA ILE A 214 13.30 17.00 -5.57
C ILE A 214 13.15 16.47 -4.13
N GLY A 215 12.41 17.19 -3.31
CA GLY A 215 12.09 16.83 -1.93
C GLY A 215 10.77 16.08 -1.81
N ASP A 216 9.81 16.76 -1.18
CA ASP A 216 8.48 16.19 -0.93
C ASP A 216 7.47 16.47 -2.05
N GLU A 217 7.88 17.15 -3.11
CA GLU A 217 7.03 17.46 -4.26
C GLU A 217 6.43 16.18 -4.84
N ARG A 218 5.11 16.23 -5.12
CA ARG A 218 4.40 15.13 -5.76
C ARG A 218 4.61 15.20 -7.27
N TRP A 219 4.96 14.08 -7.84
CA TRP A 219 5.04 13.89 -9.27
C TRP A 219 4.79 12.43 -9.65
N TYR A 220 4.42 12.17 -10.86
CA TYR A 220 4.29 10.82 -11.40
C TYR A 220 4.43 10.82 -12.93
N GLU A 221 4.98 9.73 -13.49
CA GLU A 221 5.05 9.47 -14.93
C GLU A 221 3.99 8.42 -15.27
N ILE A 222 3.12 8.71 -16.26
CA ILE A 222 1.96 7.87 -16.56
C ILE A 222 2.23 7.07 -17.82
N ASP A 223 2.63 5.84 -17.67
CA ASP A 223 2.97 4.94 -18.77
C ASP A 223 1.89 3.90 -19.07
N ASP A 224 1.15 3.49 -18.07
CA ASP A 224 0.10 2.48 -18.18
C ASP A 224 -1.12 2.80 -17.28
N VAL A 225 -2.11 1.88 -17.27
CA VAL A 225 -3.35 2.07 -16.49
C VAL A 225 -3.13 1.99 -14.98
N GLN A 226 -2.08 1.28 -14.52
CA GLN A 226 -1.73 1.23 -13.09
C GLN A 226 -1.11 2.56 -12.65
N ASP A 227 -0.25 3.15 -13.48
CA ASP A 227 0.32 4.47 -13.23
C ASP A 227 -0.76 5.53 -13.14
N LEU A 228 -1.75 5.47 -14.03
CA LEU A 228 -2.91 6.35 -14.02
C LEU A 228 -3.67 6.23 -12.69
N ASP A 229 -3.99 5.02 -12.23
CA ASP A 229 -4.70 4.78 -10.96
C ASP A 229 -3.91 5.30 -9.74
N ILE A 230 -2.58 5.17 -9.76
CA ILE A 230 -1.70 5.71 -8.70
C ILE A 230 -1.67 7.24 -8.76
N ALA A 231 -1.46 7.82 -9.95
CA ALA A 231 -1.46 9.27 -10.14
C ALA A 231 -2.78 9.91 -9.72
N GLU A 232 -3.92 9.31 -10.12
CA GLU A 232 -5.25 9.75 -9.66
C GLU A 232 -5.40 9.72 -8.13
N THR A 233 -4.78 8.75 -7.46
CA THR A 233 -4.81 8.65 -5.99
C THR A 233 -3.95 9.72 -5.34
N ILE A 234 -2.72 9.96 -5.86
CA ILE A 234 -1.78 10.94 -5.32
C ILE A 234 -2.30 12.37 -5.50
N PHE A 235 -2.91 12.66 -6.66
CA PHE A 235 -3.38 14.00 -7.05
C PHE A 235 -4.89 14.23 -6.82
N ALA A 236 -5.58 13.29 -6.18
CA ALA A 236 -6.90 13.57 -5.61
C ALA A 236 -6.79 14.40 -4.34
N GLU A 237 -7.88 15.06 -3.92
CA GLU A 237 -7.92 15.93 -2.76
C GLU A 237 -9.03 15.51 -1.78
N GLY A 238 -8.84 15.83 -0.50
CA GLY A 238 -9.81 15.67 0.56
C GLY A 238 -10.45 14.28 0.63
N LYS A 239 -11.78 14.24 0.67
CA LYS A 239 -12.57 12.98 0.74
C LYS A 239 -12.34 12.02 -0.40
N GLU A 240 -12.08 12.55 -1.60
CA GLU A 240 -11.83 11.71 -2.76
C GLU A 240 -10.52 10.96 -2.61
N GLN A 241 -9.45 11.64 -2.18
CA GLN A 241 -8.16 11.03 -1.91
C GLN A 241 -8.26 9.95 -0.84
N LEU A 242 -8.85 10.26 0.31
CA LEU A 242 -9.09 9.30 1.38
C LEU A 242 -9.90 8.09 0.86
N GLY A 243 -10.96 8.34 0.08
CA GLY A 243 -11.78 7.30 -0.53
C GLY A 243 -11.00 6.37 -1.46
N LYS A 244 -10.12 6.92 -2.30
CA LYS A 244 -9.25 6.15 -3.20
C LYS A 244 -8.27 5.26 -2.40
N TYR A 245 -7.64 5.77 -1.34
CA TYR A 245 -6.80 4.95 -0.46
C TYR A 245 -7.60 3.85 0.24
N MET A 246 -8.78 4.17 0.81
CA MET A 246 -9.59 3.19 1.56
C MET A 246 -10.08 2.04 0.69
N LYS A 247 -10.41 2.29 -0.58
CA LYS A 247 -10.86 1.26 -1.55
C LYS A 247 -9.77 0.25 -1.91
N ARG A 248 -8.49 0.55 -1.67
CA ARG A 248 -7.37 -0.36 -2.03
C ARG A 248 -7.25 -1.56 -1.10
N PHE A 249 -7.71 -1.47 0.14
CA PHE A 249 -7.59 -2.52 1.16
C PHE A 249 -6.15 -3.05 1.37
N GLY A 250 -5.12 -2.28 0.97
CA GLY A 250 -3.70 -2.65 1.03
C GLY A 250 -2.92 -2.15 -0.18
N GLY A 251 -1.70 -2.65 -0.35
CA GLY A 251 -0.82 -2.24 -1.45
C GLY A 251 -0.22 -0.84 -1.28
N TYR A 252 -0.21 -0.31 -0.06
CA TYR A 252 0.31 1.03 0.24
C TYR A 252 1.83 1.14 0.10
N TRP A 253 2.53 0.04 -0.09
CA TRP A 253 3.95 0.05 -0.49
C TRP A 253 4.21 0.76 -1.84
N ARG A 254 3.15 0.97 -2.65
CA ARG A 254 3.18 1.82 -3.86
C ARG A 254 3.16 3.31 -3.55
N PHE A 255 2.94 3.68 -2.31
CA PHE A 255 2.86 5.06 -1.83
C PHE A 255 3.85 5.23 -0.65
N PRO A 256 5.16 5.22 -0.92
CA PRO A 256 6.18 5.13 0.12
C PRO A 256 6.19 6.30 1.10
N LYS A 257 5.63 7.44 0.72
CA LYS A 257 5.47 8.61 1.59
C LYS A 257 4.30 8.46 2.58
N VAL A 258 3.38 7.50 2.38
CA VAL A 258 2.21 7.32 3.23
C VAL A 258 2.52 6.42 4.41
N LEU A 259 2.37 6.94 5.61
CA LEU A 259 2.49 6.19 6.84
C LEU A 259 1.15 5.53 7.19
N ASP A 260 1.08 4.21 7.03
CA ASP A 260 -0.15 3.43 7.17
C ASP A 260 -0.42 3.00 8.61
N PHE A 261 -1.49 3.54 9.22
CA PHE A 261 -2.05 3.11 10.50
C PHE A 261 -3.39 2.35 10.36
N CYS A 262 -3.75 1.92 9.13
CA CYS A 262 -4.95 1.12 8.88
C CYS A 262 -4.72 -0.38 9.01
N TYR A 263 -3.55 -0.87 8.53
CA TYR A 263 -3.23 -2.29 8.44
C TYR A 263 -2.15 -2.69 9.45
N LEU A 264 -2.34 -3.80 10.02
CA LEU A 264 -2.09 -4.15 11.41
C LEU A 264 -1.11 -5.31 11.46
N VAL A 265 0.19 -5.04 11.54
CA VAL A 265 1.23 -6.05 11.63
C VAL A 265 2.23 -5.73 12.75
N ASN A 266 2.87 -6.76 13.29
CA ASN A 266 3.95 -6.60 14.26
C ASN A 266 5.19 -5.99 13.55
N PRO A 267 5.63 -4.78 13.91
CA PRO A 267 6.78 -4.14 13.25
C PRO A 267 8.12 -4.73 13.71
N TYR A 268 8.15 -5.50 14.81
CA TYR A 268 9.37 -6.04 15.42
C TYR A 268 9.72 -7.45 14.95
N PHE A 269 8.89 -8.07 14.13
CA PHE A 269 9.10 -9.40 13.55
C PHE A 269 8.68 -9.42 12.07
N PRO A 270 9.33 -10.19 11.18
CA PRO A 270 10.43 -11.14 11.40
C PRO A 270 11.81 -10.46 11.56
N PRO A 271 12.75 -11.10 12.29
CA PRO A 271 14.10 -10.57 12.49
C PRO A 271 14.92 -10.58 11.19
N GLN A 272 15.95 -9.74 11.11
CA GLN A 272 16.79 -9.61 9.91
C GLN A 272 17.39 -10.95 9.46
N LYS A 273 17.81 -11.81 10.40
CA LYS A 273 18.36 -13.13 10.09
C LYS A 273 17.36 -14.00 9.32
N MET A 274 16.09 -14.00 9.73
CA MET A 274 15.03 -14.75 9.03
C MET A 274 14.76 -14.17 7.63
N ARG A 275 14.77 -12.85 7.50
CA ARG A 275 14.64 -12.17 6.18
C ARG A 275 15.79 -12.53 5.24
N CYS A 276 17.02 -12.61 5.76
CA CYS A 276 18.19 -13.08 4.99
C CYS A 276 18.04 -14.55 4.57
N GLU A 277 17.53 -15.43 5.45
CA GLU A 277 17.29 -16.83 5.11
C GLU A 277 16.22 -16.98 4.00
N LEU A 278 15.15 -16.19 4.05
CA LEU A 278 14.13 -16.15 2.98
C LEU A 278 14.73 -15.67 1.65
N ARG A 279 15.55 -14.61 1.67
CA ARG A 279 16.22 -14.10 0.47
C ARG A 279 17.19 -15.12 -0.15
N ALA A 280 17.93 -15.83 0.68
CA ALA A 280 18.88 -16.85 0.21
C ALA A 280 18.19 -18.02 -0.52
N ASN A 281 16.89 -18.22 -0.29
CA ASN A 281 16.10 -19.28 -0.94
C ASN A 281 15.09 -18.72 -1.96
N PHE A 282 15.16 -17.41 -2.27
CA PHE A 282 14.15 -16.72 -3.08
C PHE A 282 13.92 -17.39 -4.43
N ASP A 283 14.97 -17.63 -5.22
CA ASP A 283 14.86 -18.17 -6.57
C ASP A 283 14.21 -19.57 -6.55
N LYS A 284 14.62 -20.42 -5.60
CA LYS A 284 14.04 -21.75 -5.45
C LYS A 284 12.56 -21.69 -5.05
N LEU A 285 12.21 -20.84 -4.09
CA LEU A 285 10.83 -20.70 -3.62
C LEU A 285 9.92 -20.06 -4.68
N LEU A 286 10.48 -19.26 -5.58
CA LEU A 286 9.74 -18.64 -6.68
C LEU A 286 9.42 -19.64 -7.80
N THR A 287 10.33 -20.58 -8.08
CA THR A 287 10.26 -21.46 -9.27
C THR A 287 9.67 -22.85 -8.97
N GLU A 288 9.54 -23.22 -7.68
CA GLU A 288 9.06 -24.55 -7.30
C GLU A 288 7.65 -24.50 -6.70
N TYR A 289 6.85 -25.53 -6.97
CA TYR A 289 5.53 -25.68 -6.38
C TYR A 289 5.63 -25.93 -4.86
N PRO A 290 4.70 -25.40 -4.05
CA PRO A 290 4.57 -25.80 -2.65
C PRO A 290 4.06 -27.23 -2.53
N SER A 291 4.22 -27.80 -1.33
CA SER A 291 3.65 -29.09 -0.99
C SER A 291 2.12 -29.04 -0.88
N GLY A 292 1.49 -30.19 -0.93
CA GLY A 292 0.05 -30.30 -0.72
C GLY A 292 -0.36 -30.20 0.76
N MET A 293 -1.68 -30.16 1.00
CA MET A 293 -2.31 -29.94 2.31
C MET A 293 -1.82 -30.93 3.41
N ALA A 294 -1.45 -32.17 3.06
CA ALA A 294 -0.97 -33.14 4.04
C ALA A 294 0.34 -32.70 4.70
N VAL A 295 1.28 -32.15 3.91
CA VAL A 295 2.56 -31.61 4.41
C VAL A 295 2.31 -30.28 5.13
N ASN A 296 1.51 -29.39 4.58
CA ASN A 296 1.20 -28.10 5.19
C ASN A 296 0.50 -28.25 6.55
N SER A 297 -0.42 -29.24 6.68
CA SER A 297 -1.03 -29.57 7.97
C SER A 297 -0.03 -30.18 8.97
N LEU A 298 0.97 -30.92 8.49
CA LEU A 298 2.06 -31.44 9.34
C LEU A 298 2.92 -30.29 9.89
N LEU A 299 3.31 -29.35 9.02
CA LEU A 299 4.09 -28.18 9.40
C LEU A 299 3.32 -27.29 10.40
N ALA A 300 2.05 -27.00 10.12
CA ALA A 300 1.20 -26.24 11.03
C ALA A 300 0.99 -26.97 12.37
N GLY A 301 0.77 -28.29 12.34
CA GLY A 301 0.66 -29.11 13.55
C GLY A 301 1.92 -29.05 14.42
N LYS A 302 3.10 -29.18 13.80
CA LYS A 302 4.39 -29.00 14.48
C LYS A 302 4.53 -27.59 15.06
N TYR A 303 4.17 -26.60 14.27
CA TYR A 303 4.30 -25.18 14.62
C TYR A 303 3.45 -24.79 15.84
N PHE A 304 2.18 -25.24 15.90
CA PHE A 304 1.25 -24.91 16.98
C PHE A 304 1.22 -25.96 18.11
N GLY A 305 1.97 -27.05 17.99
CA GLY A 305 1.93 -28.15 18.96
C GLY A 305 0.59 -28.90 18.99
N ILE A 306 -0.11 -29.00 17.83
CA ILE A 306 -1.40 -29.66 17.70
C ILE A 306 -1.38 -30.80 16.69
N ASN A 307 -2.34 -31.73 16.80
CA ASN A 307 -2.44 -32.84 15.86
C ASN A 307 -2.73 -32.30 14.43
N ARG A 308 -1.98 -32.79 13.44
CA ARG A 308 -2.19 -32.44 12.03
C ARG A 308 -3.60 -32.71 11.49
N ALA A 309 -4.33 -33.63 12.14
CA ALA A 309 -5.73 -33.92 11.79
C ALA A 309 -6.70 -32.84 12.30
N HIS A 310 -6.27 -32.02 13.24
CA HIS A 310 -7.06 -30.93 13.82
C HIS A 310 -6.85 -29.56 13.15
N VAL A 311 -5.99 -29.46 12.13
CA VAL A 311 -5.66 -28.17 11.49
C VAL A 311 -5.76 -28.24 9.97
N CYS A 312 -6.30 -27.17 9.39
CA CYS A 312 -6.27 -26.86 7.95
C CYS A 312 -5.55 -25.53 7.75
N VAL A 313 -4.68 -25.47 6.73
CA VAL A 313 -3.91 -24.28 6.37
C VAL A 313 -4.55 -23.59 5.18
N GLY A 314 -4.61 -22.26 5.18
CA GLY A 314 -5.23 -21.47 4.13
C GLY A 314 -4.38 -20.30 3.63
N ASN A 315 -4.74 -19.81 2.46
CA ASN A 315 -4.20 -18.57 1.86
C ASN A 315 -4.73 -17.34 2.62
N GLY A 316 -4.21 -17.16 3.84
CA GLY A 316 -4.74 -16.27 4.85
C GLY A 316 -5.98 -16.84 5.54
N ALA A 317 -6.32 -16.27 6.70
CA ALA A 317 -7.53 -16.65 7.43
C ALA A 317 -8.83 -16.42 6.62
N ALA A 318 -8.85 -15.43 5.72
CA ALA A 318 -10.03 -15.08 4.93
C ALA A 318 -10.51 -16.22 4.02
N GLU A 319 -9.60 -17.01 3.43
CA GLU A 319 -9.97 -18.20 2.65
C GLU A 319 -10.70 -19.21 3.52
N LEU A 320 -10.19 -19.46 4.72
CA LEU A 320 -10.73 -20.44 5.66
C LEU A 320 -12.06 -19.96 6.28
N ILE A 321 -12.16 -18.67 6.58
CA ILE A 321 -13.42 -18.04 7.04
C ILE A 321 -14.50 -18.23 6.00
N LYS A 322 -14.20 -17.91 4.73
CA LYS A 322 -15.13 -18.10 3.62
C LYS A 322 -15.58 -19.57 3.52
N ALA A 323 -14.61 -20.49 3.41
CA ALA A 323 -14.91 -21.92 3.27
C ALA A 323 -15.75 -22.46 4.44
N TYR A 324 -15.47 -22.01 5.66
CA TYR A 324 -16.23 -22.42 6.84
C TYR A 324 -17.64 -21.84 6.85
N ILE A 325 -17.81 -20.53 6.69
CA ILE A 325 -19.12 -19.88 6.83
C ILE A 325 -20.08 -20.31 5.73
N GLU A 326 -19.63 -20.33 4.47
CA GLU A 326 -20.47 -20.70 3.34
C GLU A 326 -20.95 -22.16 3.40
N LYS A 327 -20.28 -23.02 4.15
CA LYS A 327 -20.64 -24.44 4.24
C LYS A 327 -21.27 -24.85 5.58
N TYR A 328 -20.82 -24.27 6.68
CA TYR A 328 -21.17 -24.77 8.03
C TYR A 328 -21.99 -23.77 8.86
N ALA A 329 -22.00 -22.47 8.54
CA ALA A 329 -22.76 -21.47 9.26
C ALA A 329 -24.08 -21.12 8.55
N GLN A 330 -24.85 -22.12 8.16
CA GLN A 330 -26.08 -21.94 7.36
C GLN A 330 -27.33 -21.64 8.21
N GLY A 331 -27.30 -21.94 9.50
CA GLY A 331 -28.38 -21.62 10.43
C GLY A 331 -28.21 -20.24 11.09
N LYS A 332 -29.01 -20.00 12.14
CA LYS A 332 -28.89 -18.76 12.92
C LYS A 332 -27.49 -18.59 13.48
N THR A 333 -26.82 -17.50 13.11
CA THR A 333 -25.43 -17.20 13.49
C THR A 333 -25.38 -15.97 14.37
N GLY A 334 -24.96 -16.14 15.63
CA GLY A 334 -24.69 -15.05 16.55
C GLY A 334 -23.36 -14.38 16.23
N VAL A 335 -23.36 -13.05 16.20
CA VAL A 335 -22.14 -12.25 15.93
C VAL A 335 -22.13 -11.03 16.83
N VAL A 336 -20.95 -10.72 17.39
CA VAL A 336 -20.72 -9.46 18.11
C VAL A 336 -20.45 -8.33 17.12
N TYR A 337 -21.09 -7.17 17.28
CA TYR A 337 -20.93 -5.97 16.47
C TYR A 337 -20.46 -4.76 17.32
N PRO A 338 -19.68 -3.85 16.74
CA PRO A 338 -19.08 -3.89 15.40
C PRO A 338 -18.06 -5.03 15.25
N THR A 339 -17.82 -5.51 14.03
CA THR A 339 -16.95 -6.66 13.79
C THR A 339 -16.09 -6.50 12.52
N PHE A 340 -15.27 -7.49 12.22
CA PHE A 340 -14.59 -7.62 10.94
C PHE A 340 -15.58 -8.05 9.87
N GLU A 341 -15.73 -7.23 8.83
CA GLU A 341 -16.81 -7.35 7.83
C GLU A 341 -16.78 -8.66 7.02
N GLU A 342 -15.66 -9.37 6.98
CA GLU A 342 -15.58 -10.66 6.26
C GLU A 342 -16.58 -11.66 6.83
N TYR A 343 -16.83 -11.63 8.13
CA TYR A 343 -17.79 -12.53 8.76
C TYR A 343 -19.25 -12.28 8.34
N PRO A 344 -19.81 -11.08 8.54
CA PRO A 344 -21.19 -10.82 8.13
C PRO A 344 -21.37 -10.84 6.60
N ASN A 345 -20.34 -10.46 5.83
CA ASN A 345 -20.42 -10.48 4.37
C ASN A 345 -20.49 -11.90 3.77
N ARG A 346 -20.06 -12.92 4.52
CA ARG A 346 -20.13 -14.34 4.10
C ARG A 346 -21.35 -15.07 4.65
N ALA A 347 -21.92 -14.59 5.75
CA ALA A 347 -23.07 -15.19 6.37
C ALA A 347 -24.36 -14.81 5.62
N VAL A 348 -25.39 -15.65 5.75
CA VAL A 348 -26.73 -15.33 5.25
C VAL A 348 -27.31 -14.21 6.11
N ALA A 349 -27.60 -13.05 5.52
CA ALA A 349 -27.99 -11.85 6.24
C ALA A 349 -29.18 -12.04 7.19
N ASP A 350 -30.20 -12.76 6.74
CA ASP A 350 -31.42 -13.04 7.52
C ASP A 350 -31.20 -13.99 8.71
N ASN A 351 -30.10 -14.71 8.71
CA ASN A 351 -29.70 -15.62 9.78
C ASN A 351 -28.81 -14.96 10.84
N LEU A 352 -28.39 -13.71 10.63
CA LEU A 352 -27.51 -13.02 11.57
C LEU A 352 -28.26 -12.50 12.79
N VAL A 353 -27.85 -12.95 13.97
CA VAL A 353 -28.30 -12.41 15.26
C VAL A 353 -27.16 -11.56 15.83
N LYS A 354 -27.36 -10.23 15.84
CA LYS A 354 -26.33 -9.25 16.18
C LYS A 354 -26.41 -8.88 17.65
N PHE A 355 -25.29 -9.06 18.37
CA PHE A 355 -25.10 -8.49 19.71
C PHE A 355 -24.30 -7.19 19.57
N ILE A 356 -24.89 -6.07 19.99
CA ILE A 356 -24.23 -4.77 20.03
C ILE A 356 -24.11 -4.38 21.50
N PRO A 357 -22.90 -4.29 22.08
CA PRO A 357 -22.72 -3.83 23.46
C PRO A 357 -23.31 -2.44 23.65
N GLY A 358 -24.10 -2.26 24.71
CA GLY A 358 -24.82 -1.01 24.97
C GLY A 358 -24.00 0.12 25.56
N ASN A 359 -22.67 -0.03 25.61
CA ASN A 359 -21.75 0.96 26.16
C ASN A 359 -20.84 1.56 25.07
N LYS A 360 -20.32 2.76 25.32
CA LYS A 360 -19.49 3.51 24.38
C LYS A 360 -18.10 2.87 24.10
N ASP A 361 -17.67 1.93 24.94
CA ASP A 361 -16.39 1.24 24.78
C ASP A 361 -16.53 -0.05 23.97
N PHE A 362 -17.76 -0.43 23.63
CA PHE A 362 -18.07 -1.73 23.00
C PHE A 362 -17.43 -2.90 23.77
N SER A 363 -17.34 -2.75 25.09
CA SER A 363 -16.81 -3.78 25.98
C SER A 363 -17.90 -4.76 26.37
N TYR A 364 -17.53 -6.02 26.50
CA TYR A 364 -18.43 -7.12 26.87
C TYR A 364 -17.63 -8.27 27.50
N THR A 365 -18.31 -9.09 28.25
CA THR A 365 -17.80 -10.27 28.92
C THR A 365 -18.40 -11.55 28.31
N ALA A 366 -17.89 -12.73 28.71
CA ALA A 366 -18.50 -14.01 28.32
C ALA A 366 -19.98 -14.11 28.81
N ARG A 367 -20.30 -13.55 29.98
CA ARG A 367 -21.67 -13.54 30.53
C ARG A 367 -22.61 -12.70 29.69
N ASP A 368 -22.21 -11.53 29.26
CA ASP A 368 -23.04 -10.68 28.37
C ASP A 368 -23.41 -11.42 27.09
N ILE A 369 -22.46 -12.17 26.52
CA ILE A 369 -22.67 -13.02 25.35
C ILE A 369 -23.68 -14.13 25.66
N ILE A 370 -23.49 -14.85 26.78
CA ILE A 370 -24.36 -15.95 27.20
C ILE A 370 -25.78 -15.44 27.44
N GLU A 371 -25.94 -14.35 28.22
CA GLU A 371 -27.25 -13.78 28.52
C GLU A 371 -27.98 -13.33 27.28
N PHE A 372 -27.30 -12.63 26.36
CA PHE A 372 -27.93 -12.14 25.14
C PHE A 372 -28.34 -13.26 24.18
N PHE A 373 -27.50 -14.28 24.00
CA PHE A 373 -27.76 -15.35 23.03
C PHE A 373 -28.58 -16.52 23.58
N THR A 374 -28.80 -16.59 24.87
CA THR A 374 -29.73 -17.56 25.47
C THR A 374 -31.10 -17.45 24.79
N ASP A 375 -31.71 -18.55 24.43
CA ASP A 375 -33.03 -18.68 23.79
C ASP A 375 -33.16 -18.08 22.36
N LYS A 376 -32.05 -17.69 21.72
CA LYS A 376 -32.06 -17.19 20.33
C LYS A 376 -32.05 -18.32 19.29
N GLY A 377 -31.83 -19.57 19.71
CA GLY A 377 -31.80 -20.74 18.83
C GLY A 377 -30.68 -20.71 17.82
N LEU A 378 -29.47 -20.35 18.26
CA LEU A 378 -28.29 -20.30 17.42
C LEU A 378 -27.81 -21.70 17.02
N SER A 379 -27.31 -21.83 15.80
CA SER A 379 -26.51 -22.99 15.36
C SER A 379 -25.00 -22.69 15.47
N THR A 380 -24.63 -21.43 15.29
CA THR A 380 -23.22 -20.97 15.34
C THR A 380 -23.12 -19.68 16.13
N LEU A 381 -22.12 -19.57 16.98
CA LEU A 381 -21.70 -18.32 17.61
C LEU A 381 -20.28 -17.98 17.14
N LEU A 382 -20.10 -16.74 16.70
CA LEU A 382 -18.87 -16.25 16.12
C LEU A 382 -18.45 -14.96 16.79
N PHE A 383 -17.20 -14.88 17.28
CA PHE A 383 -16.61 -13.66 17.76
C PHE A 383 -15.08 -13.66 17.63
N ILE A 384 -14.50 -12.48 17.74
CA ILE A 384 -13.07 -12.23 17.58
C ILE A 384 -12.50 -11.91 18.96
N ASN A 385 -11.39 -12.53 19.34
CA ASN A 385 -10.78 -12.31 20.65
C ASN A 385 -9.26 -12.21 20.58
N PRO A 386 -8.66 -11.03 20.79
CA PRO A 386 -9.26 -9.69 21.02
C PRO A 386 -10.12 -9.19 19.87
N ASP A 387 -11.19 -8.47 20.18
CA ASP A 387 -12.22 -8.01 19.25
C ASP A 387 -11.72 -6.96 18.24
N ASN A 388 -12.30 -6.97 17.06
CA ASN A 388 -12.03 -6.00 15.99
C ASN A 388 -13.34 -5.30 15.58
N PRO A 389 -13.50 -4.00 15.86
CA PRO A 389 -12.45 -3.01 16.07
C PRO A 389 -12.22 -2.55 17.54
N SER A 390 -12.99 -3.01 18.53
CA SER A 390 -12.94 -2.46 19.89
C SER A 390 -11.64 -2.76 20.64
N GLY A 391 -11.00 -3.89 20.33
CA GLY A 391 -9.86 -4.40 21.09
C GLY A 391 -10.24 -5.05 22.41
N ASN A 392 -11.56 -5.22 22.68
CA ASN A 392 -12.06 -5.92 23.86
C ASN A 392 -11.51 -7.34 23.93
N TYR A 393 -11.20 -7.81 25.12
CA TYR A 393 -10.60 -9.12 25.32
C TYR A 393 -11.31 -9.88 26.45
N ILE A 394 -11.78 -11.07 26.15
CA ILE A 394 -12.31 -12.02 27.12
C ILE A 394 -11.18 -12.92 27.59
N PRO A 395 -10.86 -12.95 28.90
CA PRO A 395 -9.82 -13.82 29.44
C PRO A 395 -10.09 -15.31 29.17
N LYS A 396 -9.03 -16.10 29.09
CA LYS A 396 -9.14 -17.54 28.76
C LYS A 396 -10.01 -18.31 29.75
N CYS A 397 -9.99 -17.98 31.06
CA CYS A 397 -10.87 -18.60 32.05
C CYS A 397 -12.36 -18.41 31.68
N ASP A 398 -12.74 -17.20 31.27
CA ASP A 398 -14.13 -16.86 30.95
C ASP A 398 -14.52 -17.41 29.57
N LEU A 399 -13.55 -17.56 28.64
CA LEU A 399 -13.77 -18.29 27.39
C LEU A 399 -14.08 -19.77 27.62
N LEU A 400 -13.50 -20.40 28.62
CA LEU A 400 -13.82 -21.80 28.96
C LEU A 400 -15.27 -21.94 29.45
N GLU A 401 -15.79 -20.95 30.16
CA GLU A 401 -17.22 -20.89 30.53
C GLU A 401 -18.11 -20.80 29.28
N LEU A 402 -17.75 -19.92 28.33
CA LEU A 402 -18.48 -19.78 27.07
C LEU A 402 -18.43 -21.06 26.21
N ILE A 403 -17.27 -21.74 26.17
CA ILE A 403 -17.10 -23.03 25.49
C ILE A 403 -18.01 -24.09 26.13
N ALA A 404 -18.08 -24.16 27.45
CA ALA A 404 -18.95 -25.11 28.16
C ALA A 404 -20.44 -24.83 27.91
N TRP A 405 -20.85 -23.54 27.91
CA TRP A 405 -22.23 -23.14 27.62
C TRP A 405 -22.62 -23.46 26.17
N THR A 406 -21.78 -23.11 25.18
CA THR A 406 -22.08 -23.43 23.78
C THR A 406 -22.17 -24.93 23.52
N LYS A 407 -21.36 -25.74 24.22
CA LYS A 407 -21.42 -27.20 24.18
C LYS A 407 -22.77 -27.71 24.68
N ALA A 408 -23.23 -27.18 25.83
CA ALA A 408 -24.53 -27.58 26.42
C ALA A 408 -25.72 -27.18 25.54
N GLN A 409 -25.61 -26.09 24.79
CA GLN A 409 -26.63 -25.60 23.86
C GLN A 409 -26.53 -26.21 22.44
N CYS A 410 -25.58 -27.11 22.17
CA CYS A 410 -25.29 -27.66 20.85
C CYS A 410 -24.97 -26.57 19.80
N ILE A 411 -24.35 -25.48 20.20
CA ILE A 411 -23.92 -24.37 19.35
C ILE A 411 -22.47 -24.60 18.94
N THR A 412 -22.16 -24.49 17.65
CA THR A 412 -20.75 -24.46 17.20
C THR A 412 -20.16 -23.08 17.53
N LEU A 413 -19.05 -23.06 18.24
CA LEU A 413 -18.35 -21.84 18.63
C LEU A 413 -17.15 -21.60 17.72
N LEU A 414 -17.17 -20.50 16.95
CA LEU A 414 -16.00 -20.04 16.21
C LEU A 414 -15.36 -18.85 16.91
N VAL A 415 -14.08 -19.00 17.25
CA VAL A 415 -13.25 -17.95 17.87
C VAL A 415 -12.12 -17.57 16.92
N ASP A 416 -12.09 -16.29 16.51
CA ASP A 416 -10.96 -15.75 15.76
C ASP A 416 -9.91 -15.18 16.70
N GLU A 417 -8.77 -15.86 16.77
CA GLU A 417 -7.62 -15.50 17.60
C GLU A 417 -6.52 -14.75 16.82
N SER A 418 -6.85 -14.08 15.73
CA SER A 418 -5.84 -13.39 14.89
C SER A 418 -5.02 -12.33 15.63
N PHE A 419 -5.47 -11.89 16.80
CA PHE A 419 -4.81 -10.87 17.62
C PHE A 419 -4.38 -11.36 19.02
N VAL A 420 -4.58 -12.64 19.36
CA VAL A 420 -4.35 -13.15 20.72
C VAL A 420 -2.88 -13.01 21.18
N ASP A 421 -1.93 -13.12 20.26
CA ASP A 421 -0.50 -13.00 20.59
C ASP A 421 -0.08 -11.59 21.04
N PHE A 422 -0.92 -10.59 20.78
CA PHE A 422 -0.71 -9.21 21.24
C PHE A 422 -1.24 -8.95 22.64
N THR A 423 -1.98 -9.90 23.23
CA THR A 423 -2.46 -9.76 24.62
C THR A 423 -1.32 -9.79 25.63
N THR A 424 -1.57 -9.30 26.83
CA THR A 424 -0.57 -9.27 27.90
C THR A 424 -0.05 -10.67 28.25
N GLY A 425 -0.86 -11.72 28.10
CA GLY A 425 -0.44 -13.13 28.29
C GLY A 425 0.11 -13.78 27.02
N GLY A 426 0.00 -13.09 25.87
CA GLY A 426 0.53 -13.57 24.60
C GLY A 426 0.02 -14.97 24.21
N ALA A 427 0.94 -15.82 23.75
CA ALA A 427 0.64 -17.18 23.31
C ALA A 427 0.08 -18.12 24.38
N GLU A 428 0.13 -17.78 25.68
CA GLU A 428 -0.50 -18.59 26.73
C GLU A 428 -2.03 -18.49 26.69
N ASN A 429 -2.55 -17.40 26.14
CA ASN A 429 -3.98 -17.13 26.06
C ASN A 429 -4.69 -17.88 24.91
N THR A 430 -3.95 -18.52 24.00
CA THR A 430 -4.55 -19.20 22.84
C THR A 430 -5.37 -20.43 23.26
N LEU A 431 -6.48 -20.63 22.53
CA LEU A 431 -7.27 -21.88 22.54
C LEU A 431 -6.70 -22.93 21.57
N LEU A 432 -5.72 -22.55 20.76
CA LEU A 432 -5.07 -23.42 19.77
C LEU A 432 -4.09 -24.37 20.49
N ARG A 433 -4.66 -25.27 21.29
CA ARG A 433 -4.00 -26.31 22.08
C ARG A 433 -4.69 -27.63 21.83
N ASP A 434 -3.94 -28.70 21.62
CA ASP A 434 -4.51 -30.00 21.23
C ASP A 434 -5.48 -30.56 22.28
N GLU A 435 -5.17 -30.41 23.57
CA GLU A 435 -6.04 -30.82 24.68
C GLU A 435 -7.37 -30.02 24.70
N VAL A 436 -7.34 -28.71 24.38
CA VAL A 436 -8.56 -27.88 24.35
C VAL A 436 -9.44 -28.26 23.16
N LEU A 437 -8.83 -28.43 21.99
CA LEU A 437 -9.54 -28.78 20.75
C LEU A 437 -10.14 -30.20 20.85
N ALA A 438 -9.36 -31.18 21.32
CA ALA A 438 -9.80 -32.59 21.44
C ALA A 438 -10.96 -32.75 22.44
N ALA A 439 -10.96 -31.95 23.54
CA ALA A 439 -12.05 -31.97 24.53
C ALA A 439 -13.33 -31.24 24.04
N ASN A 440 -13.22 -30.38 23.03
CA ASN A 440 -14.30 -29.48 22.59
C ASN A 440 -14.46 -29.49 21.06
N THR A 441 -15.01 -30.61 20.53
CA THR A 441 -15.14 -30.80 19.06
C THR A 441 -16.10 -29.82 18.38
N HIS A 442 -16.92 -29.08 19.13
CA HIS A 442 -17.79 -27.98 18.65
C HIS A 442 -17.05 -26.64 18.56
N LEU A 443 -15.81 -26.56 19.10
CA LEU A 443 -14.95 -25.40 19.03
C LEU A 443 -14.19 -25.37 17.71
N VAL A 444 -14.21 -24.22 17.06
CA VAL A 444 -13.43 -23.90 15.86
C VAL A 444 -12.59 -22.66 16.15
N VAL A 445 -11.29 -22.74 15.95
CA VAL A 445 -10.36 -21.63 16.16
C VAL A 445 -9.78 -21.19 14.82
N VAL A 446 -9.90 -19.91 14.49
CA VAL A 446 -9.28 -19.30 13.31
C VAL A 446 -8.12 -18.41 13.77
N LYS A 447 -6.99 -18.47 13.07
CA LYS A 447 -5.84 -17.62 13.37
C LYS A 447 -5.14 -17.16 12.10
N SER A 448 -5.02 -15.85 11.93
CA SER A 448 -4.19 -15.23 10.87
C SER A 448 -2.73 -15.21 11.30
N ILE A 449 -1.86 -15.76 10.46
CA ILE A 449 -0.40 -15.70 10.66
C ILE A 449 0.18 -14.36 10.19
N SER A 450 -0.61 -13.55 9.49
CA SER A 450 -0.15 -12.27 8.92
C SER A 450 0.11 -11.18 9.95
N LYS A 451 -0.55 -11.21 11.11
CA LYS A 451 -0.64 -10.08 12.05
C LYS A 451 0.55 -10.04 13.01
N SER A 452 0.53 -10.88 14.03
CA SER A 452 1.57 -10.95 15.08
C SER A 452 2.93 -11.39 14.52
N TYR A 453 2.90 -12.16 13.46
CA TYR A 453 4.12 -12.66 12.79
C TYR A 453 4.70 -11.68 11.74
N GLY A 454 4.08 -10.53 11.50
CA GLY A 454 4.62 -9.47 10.65
C GLY A 454 4.81 -9.84 9.17
N VAL A 455 4.08 -10.83 8.66
CA VAL A 455 4.25 -11.39 7.31
C VAL A 455 2.95 -11.38 6.48
N PRO A 456 2.26 -10.23 6.34
CA PRO A 456 0.97 -10.18 5.65
C PRO A 456 1.07 -10.60 4.17
N GLY A 457 2.22 -10.37 3.53
CA GLY A 457 2.47 -10.72 2.13
C GLY A 457 2.55 -12.22 1.87
N LEU A 458 2.84 -13.04 2.87
CA LEU A 458 2.87 -14.50 2.73
C LEU A 458 1.48 -15.11 2.61
N ARG A 459 0.43 -14.40 3.03
CA ARG A 459 -0.95 -14.89 2.94
C ARG A 459 -1.14 -16.22 3.65
N LEU A 460 -0.87 -16.28 4.96
CA LEU A 460 -0.92 -17.52 5.74
C LEU A 460 -1.93 -17.43 6.88
N GLY A 461 -2.75 -18.44 7.04
CA GLY A 461 -3.70 -18.58 8.15
C GLY A 461 -4.02 -20.05 8.42
N VAL A 462 -4.61 -20.31 9.58
CA VAL A 462 -5.04 -21.64 9.98
C VAL A 462 -6.46 -21.62 10.54
N ILE A 463 -7.17 -22.72 10.37
CA ILE A 463 -8.39 -23.06 11.08
C ILE A 463 -8.21 -24.41 11.75
N ALA A 464 -8.61 -24.53 13.00
CA ALA A 464 -8.41 -25.74 13.80
C ALA A 464 -9.66 -26.14 14.59
N SER A 465 -9.87 -27.44 14.74
CA SER A 465 -10.95 -28.01 15.55
C SER A 465 -10.60 -29.46 15.95
N GLY A 466 -11.09 -29.91 17.08
CA GLY A 466 -11.04 -31.34 17.45
C GLY A 466 -11.97 -32.21 16.59
N ASN A 467 -12.86 -31.63 15.82
CA ASN A 467 -13.72 -32.31 14.86
C ASN A 467 -12.93 -32.67 13.58
N LYS A 468 -12.41 -33.88 13.52
CA LYS A 468 -11.58 -34.33 12.37
C LYS A 468 -12.34 -34.39 11.06
N ASP A 469 -13.66 -34.67 11.09
CA ASP A 469 -14.50 -34.76 9.90
C ASP A 469 -14.70 -33.34 9.31
N LEU A 470 -14.96 -32.34 10.15
CA LEU A 470 -14.99 -30.93 9.79
C LEU A 470 -13.66 -30.52 9.12
N ILE A 471 -12.54 -30.79 9.77
CA ILE A 471 -11.22 -30.41 9.25
C ILE A 471 -10.90 -31.14 7.94
N SER A 472 -11.22 -32.45 7.86
CA SER A 472 -11.05 -33.22 6.62
C SER A 472 -11.90 -32.68 5.47
N SER A 473 -13.12 -32.25 5.76
CA SER A 473 -13.99 -31.62 4.77
C SER A 473 -13.48 -30.24 4.33
N LEU A 474 -13.04 -29.38 5.27
CA LEU A 474 -12.47 -28.09 4.93
C LEU A 474 -11.20 -28.22 4.06
N LYS A 475 -10.36 -29.23 4.29
CA LYS A 475 -9.21 -29.54 3.45
C LYS A 475 -9.56 -29.86 1.99
N LYS A 476 -10.80 -30.26 1.71
CA LYS A 476 -11.29 -30.52 0.35
C LYS A 476 -11.90 -29.28 -0.30
N GLU A 477 -12.31 -28.30 0.50
CA GLU A 477 -12.89 -27.02 -0.01
C GLU A 477 -11.82 -26.05 -0.51
N VAL A 478 -10.61 -26.11 0.05
CA VAL A 478 -9.50 -25.26 -0.40
C VAL A 478 -8.84 -25.85 -1.64
N ALA A 479 -8.31 -24.99 -2.50
CA ALA A 479 -7.65 -25.42 -3.73
C ALA A 479 -6.38 -26.23 -3.44
N ILE A 480 -5.98 -27.08 -4.39
CA ILE A 480 -4.64 -27.68 -4.37
C ILE A 480 -3.60 -26.55 -4.46
N TRP A 481 -2.51 -26.65 -3.70
CA TRP A 481 -1.48 -25.62 -3.60
C TRP A 481 -2.03 -24.24 -3.21
N ASN A 482 -2.98 -24.22 -2.30
CA ASN A 482 -3.66 -23.00 -1.85
C ASN A 482 -2.76 -21.99 -1.13
N ILE A 483 -1.60 -22.41 -0.63
CA ILE A 483 -0.56 -21.52 -0.11
C ILE A 483 0.67 -21.52 -1.04
N ASN A 484 1.45 -20.46 -1.00
CA ASN A 484 2.66 -20.33 -1.80
C ASN A 484 3.88 -20.96 -1.08
N SER A 485 4.96 -21.22 -1.85
CA SER A 485 6.18 -21.85 -1.36
C SER A 485 6.87 -21.04 -0.25
N PHE A 486 6.78 -19.70 -0.31
CA PHE A 486 7.32 -18.84 0.75
C PHE A 486 6.60 -19.02 2.07
N ALA A 487 5.27 -19.18 2.05
CA ALA A 487 4.46 -19.45 3.24
C ALA A 487 4.77 -20.82 3.85
N GLU A 488 4.92 -21.85 3.03
CA GLU A 488 5.34 -23.18 3.47
C GLU A 488 6.73 -23.14 4.10
N TYR A 489 7.70 -22.53 3.41
CA TYR A 489 9.07 -22.41 3.90
C TYR A 489 9.15 -21.60 5.19
N TYR A 490 8.34 -20.53 5.30
CA TYR A 490 8.22 -19.77 6.54
C TYR A 490 7.81 -20.66 7.71
N MET A 491 6.76 -21.49 7.57
CA MET A 491 6.36 -22.45 8.61
C MET A 491 7.47 -23.45 8.94
N GLN A 492 8.21 -23.89 7.93
CA GLN A 492 9.32 -24.83 8.12
C GLN A 492 10.43 -24.26 8.99
N ILE A 493 10.81 -22.99 8.78
CA ILE A 493 11.96 -22.36 9.46
C ILE A 493 11.60 -21.66 10.77
N PHE A 494 10.31 -21.36 11.01
CA PHE A 494 9.88 -20.54 12.15
C PHE A 494 10.42 -21.01 13.50
N GLY A 495 10.47 -22.30 13.77
CA GLY A 495 10.98 -22.86 15.03
C GLY A 495 12.42 -22.43 15.38
N LYS A 496 13.21 -21.95 14.39
CA LYS A 496 14.54 -21.39 14.64
C LYS A 496 14.49 -19.96 15.23
N TYR A 497 13.34 -19.29 15.13
CA TYR A 497 13.14 -17.87 15.45
C TYR A 497 12.01 -17.63 16.47
N GLU A 498 11.55 -18.71 17.13
CA GLU A 498 10.45 -18.64 18.07
C GLU A 498 10.78 -17.77 19.30
N SER A 499 12.02 -17.83 19.77
CA SER A 499 12.49 -16.96 20.86
C SER A 499 12.45 -15.48 20.49
N GLU A 500 12.90 -15.14 19.29
CA GLU A 500 12.84 -13.77 18.78
C GLU A 500 11.41 -13.29 18.55
N TYR A 501 10.51 -14.21 18.18
CA TYR A 501 9.09 -13.91 18.08
C TYR A 501 8.48 -13.52 19.43
N HIS A 502 8.76 -14.28 20.48
CA HIS A 502 8.30 -13.95 21.83
C HIS A 502 8.84 -12.61 22.34
N VAL A 503 10.12 -12.32 22.07
CA VAL A 503 10.73 -11.02 22.39
C VAL A 503 10.03 -9.88 21.63
N ALA A 504 9.74 -10.08 20.35
CA ALA A 504 9.05 -9.10 19.51
C ALA A 504 7.62 -8.83 20.01
N CYS A 505 6.87 -9.87 20.40
CA CYS A 505 5.53 -9.71 20.97
C CYS A 505 5.58 -8.95 22.31
N LYS A 506 6.55 -9.24 23.17
CA LYS A 506 6.72 -8.50 24.43
C LYS A 506 7.03 -7.03 24.19
N LYS A 507 7.98 -6.74 23.32
CA LYS A 507 8.31 -5.36 22.91
C LYS A 507 7.09 -4.64 22.34
N PHE A 508 6.26 -5.33 21.57
CA PHE A 508 5.02 -4.79 21.05
C PHE A 508 4.05 -4.39 22.17
N VAL A 509 3.85 -5.24 23.18
CA VAL A 509 2.97 -4.96 24.32
C VAL A 509 3.47 -3.76 25.14
N GLU A 510 4.79 -3.62 25.30
CA GLU A 510 5.41 -2.48 25.96
C GLU A 510 5.13 -1.18 25.17
N GLU A 511 5.32 -1.19 23.85
CA GLU A 511 5.06 -0.04 23.00
C GLU A 511 3.57 0.30 22.93
N ARG A 512 2.67 -0.69 22.81
CA ARG A 512 1.22 -0.46 22.88
C ARG A 512 0.84 0.24 24.18
N THR A 513 1.42 -0.15 25.31
CA THR A 513 1.14 0.44 26.62
C THR A 513 1.63 1.88 26.69
N ARG A 514 2.81 2.17 26.14
CA ARG A 514 3.35 3.53 26.05
C ARG A 514 2.45 4.40 25.16
N PHE A 515 2.16 3.92 23.95
CA PHE A 515 1.38 4.64 22.96
C PHE A 515 -0.05 4.94 23.45
N TYR A 516 -0.68 3.99 24.17
CA TYR A 516 -1.97 4.22 24.82
C TYR A 516 -1.96 5.44 25.75
N LYS A 517 -0.96 5.51 26.63
CA LYS A 517 -0.83 6.63 27.58
C LYS A 517 -0.67 7.97 26.87
N GLU A 518 0.13 7.99 25.82
CA GLU A 518 0.36 9.19 25.02
C GLU A 518 -0.88 9.60 24.21
N LEU A 519 -1.60 8.67 23.61
CA LEU A 519 -2.85 8.96 22.90
C LEU A 519 -3.92 9.53 23.85
N CYS A 520 -4.00 9.06 25.09
CA CYS A 520 -4.91 9.60 26.10
C CYS A 520 -4.61 11.07 26.46
N SER A 521 -3.43 11.60 26.11
CA SER A 521 -3.09 13.01 26.30
C SER A 521 -3.63 13.93 25.20
N VAL A 522 -4.18 13.39 24.11
CA VAL A 522 -4.79 14.17 23.03
C VAL A 522 -6.20 14.59 23.44
N PRO A 523 -6.49 15.90 23.62
CA PRO A 523 -7.68 16.35 24.34
C PRO A 523 -9.02 15.99 23.67
N TYR A 524 -9.04 15.83 22.36
CA TYR A 524 -10.25 15.53 21.57
C TYR A 524 -10.39 14.04 21.24
N LEU A 525 -9.54 13.16 21.80
CA LEU A 525 -9.64 11.72 21.64
C LEU A 525 -9.99 11.03 22.96
N ARG A 526 -11.01 10.19 22.94
CA ARG A 526 -11.27 9.20 23.97
C ARG A 526 -10.79 7.84 23.46
N VAL A 527 -9.69 7.36 24.03
CA VAL A 527 -9.04 6.13 23.60
C VAL A 527 -9.59 4.94 24.37
N ILE A 528 -10.09 3.93 23.66
CA ILE A 528 -10.64 2.71 24.28
C ILE A 528 -9.48 1.75 24.58
N PRO A 529 -9.37 1.20 25.80
CA PRO A 529 -8.36 0.21 26.16
C PRO A 529 -8.43 -1.02 25.26
N SER A 530 -7.27 -1.50 24.77
CA SER A 530 -7.21 -2.59 23.83
C SER A 530 -6.16 -3.64 24.20
N GLN A 531 -6.46 -4.90 23.96
CA GLN A 531 -5.51 -6.01 24.01
C GLN A 531 -5.07 -6.48 22.59
N ALA A 532 -5.59 -5.83 21.54
CA ALA A 532 -5.16 -6.04 20.16
C ALA A 532 -3.96 -5.16 19.77
N ASN A 533 -3.65 -5.07 18.48
CA ASN A 533 -2.59 -4.22 17.95
C ASN A 533 -3.13 -2.90 17.34
N TYR A 534 -4.20 -2.39 17.88
CA TYR A 534 -4.84 -1.12 17.52
C TYR A 534 -5.65 -0.58 18.70
N PHE A 535 -6.00 0.69 18.59
CA PHE A 535 -6.96 1.35 19.46
C PHE A 535 -8.15 1.83 18.64
N LEU A 536 -9.36 1.58 19.16
CA LEU A 536 -10.55 2.29 18.75
C LEU A 536 -10.61 3.59 19.55
N CYS A 537 -10.78 4.72 18.87
CA CYS A 537 -10.83 6.03 19.50
C CYS A 537 -12.11 6.74 19.09
N GLU A 538 -12.84 7.32 20.06
CA GLU A 538 -13.93 8.25 19.81
C GLU A 538 -13.35 9.67 19.71
N ILE A 539 -13.73 10.40 18.66
CA ILE A 539 -13.44 11.83 18.55
C ILE A 539 -14.56 12.57 19.26
N THR A 540 -14.22 13.27 20.35
CA THR A 540 -15.19 13.89 21.26
C THR A 540 -15.48 15.35 20.93
N ASP A 541 -14.60 16.01 20.20
CA ASP A 541 -14.67 17.42 19.85
C ASP A 541 -13.81 17.74 18.63
N LYS A 542 -13.99 18.92 18.03
CA LYS A 542 -13.19 19.57 17.01
C LYS A 542 -13.31 18.97 15.58
N TYR A 543 -13.39 17.65 15.42
CA TYR A 543 -13.41 16.99 14.11
C TYR A 543 -14.46 15.89 14.03
N THR A 544 -14.94 15.61 12.84
CA THR A 544 -15.54 14.30 12.52
C THR A 544 -14.44 13.29 12.22
N SER A 545 -14.79 11.99 12.22
CA SER A 545 -13.82 10.92 11.89
C SER A 545 -13.24 11.04 10.48
N SER A 546 -14.04 11.48 9.52
CA SER A 546 -13.62 11.71 8.15
C SER A 546 -12.69 12.93 8.04
N GLU A 547 -13.04 14.07 8.68
CA GLU A 547 -12.22 15.28 8.64
C GLU A 547 -10.84 15.08 9.26
N LEU A 548 -10.76 14.35 10.39
CA LEU A 548 -9.49 14.04 11.01
C LEU A 548 -8.64 13.12 10.10
N ALA A 549 -9.26 12.08 9.51
CA ALA A 549 -8.56 11.17 8.60
C ALA A 549 -8.07 11.90 7.32
N GLU A 550 -8.88 12.79 6.75
CA GLU A 550 -8.50 13.63 5.61
C GLU A 550 -7.36 14.59 5.96
N THR A 551 -7.42 15.23 7.12
CA THR A 551 -6.40 16.19 7.58
C THR A 551 -5.06 15.51 7.83
N LEU A 552 -5.07 14.35 8.47
CA LEU A 552 -3.85 13.57 8.71
C LEU A 552 -3.23 13.08 7.40
N LEU A 553 -4.06 12.63 6.45
CA LEU A 553 -3.59 12.19 5.14
C LEU A 553 -3.01 13.36 4.33
N SER A 554 -3.73 14.46 4.22
CA SER A 554 -3.34 15.57 3.34
C SER A 554 -2.16 16.39 3.86
N ARG A 555 -2.04 16.58 5.20
CA ARG A 555 -1.00 17.43 5.79
C ARG A 555 0.24 16.66 6.25
N TYR A 556 0.06 15.39 6.64
CA TYR A 556 1.12 14.61 7.29
C TYR A 556 1.42 13.29 6.58
N ASN A 557 0.73 12.98 5.46
CA ASN A 557 0.81 11.67 4.79
C ASN A 557 0.52 10.48 5.72
N ILE A 558 -0.35 10.65 6.73
CA ILE A 558 -0.71 9.62 7.69
C ILE A 558 -2.12 9.10 7.40
N LEU A 559 -2.22 7.80 7.14
CA LEU A 559 -3.48 7.13 6.83
C LEU A 559 -4.00 6.38 8.07
N ILE A 560 -5.12 6.82 8.63
CA ILE A 560 -5.85 6.15 9.71
C ILE A 560 -7.16 5.56 9.21
N LYS A 561 -7.74 4.60 9.95
CA LYS A 561 -9.01 3.99 9.57
C LYS A 561 -10.20 4.80 10.09
N ASP A 562 -10.92 5.45 9.19
CA ASP A 562 -12.25 5.98 9.48
C ASP A 562 -13.25 4.81 9.68
N CYS A 563 -13.90 4.78 10.83
CA CYS A 563 -14.90 3.78 11.18
C CYS A 563 -16.35 4.30 11.10
N GLY A 564 -16.55 5.59 10.82
CA GLY A 564 -17.86 6.24 10.81
C GLY A 564 -18.86 5.65 9.79
N SER A 565 -18.36 4.98 8.74
CA SER A 565 -19.20 4.30 7.75
C SER A 565 -19.79 2.95 8.20
N LYS A 566 -19.30 2.37 9.31
CA LYS A 566 -19.82 1.11 9.84
C LYS A 566 -21.17 1.32 10.52
N SER A 567 -22.13 0.44 10.25
CA SER A 567 -23.51 0.55 10.74
C SER A 567 -23.63 0.64 12.26
N ALA A 568 -22.74 -0.02 13.01
CA ALA A 568 -22.70 0.02 14.47
C ALA A 568 -22.21 1.36 15.06
N PHE A 569 -21.58 2.20 14.25
CA PHE A 569 -21.09 3.52 14.63
C PHE A 569 -21.91 4.66 14.03
N ALA A 570 -23.09 4.36 13.47
CA ALA A 570 -23.93 5.35 12.80
C ALA A 570 -24.20 6.57 13.70
N GLY A 571 -23.79 7.75 13.24
CA GLY A 571 -23.93 9.02 13.98
C GLY A 571 -22.85 9.27 15.03
N SER A 572 -21.80 8.45 15.13
CA SER A 572 -20.68 8.61 16.06
C SER A 572 -19.35 8.68 15.32
N ASN A 573 -18.40 9.41 15.88
CA ASN A 573 -17.10 9.68 15.27
C ASN A 573 -16.03 8.75 15.84
N TYR A 574 -15.94 7.53 15.30
CA TYR A 574 -14.90 6.57 15.68
C TYR A 574 -13.83 6.42 14.59
N ILE A 575 -12.59 6.35 15.02
CA ILE A 575 -11.43 5.99 14.21
C ILE A 575 -10.73 4.78 14.82
N ARG A 576 -10.00 4.02 14.01
CA ARG A 576 -9.11 2.97 14.50
C ARG A 576 -7.68 3.29 14.10
N ILE A 577 -6.78 3.26 15.08
CA ILE A 577 -5.36 3.57 14.95
C ILE A 577 -4.57 2.30 15.25
N ALA A 578 -3.77 1.82 14.29
CA ALA A 578 -2.84 0.71 14.51
C ALA A 578 -1.72 1.11 15.49
N VAL A 579 -1.18 0.14 16.20
CA VAL A 579 0.08 0.31 16.94
C VAL A 579 1.23 -0.10 16.02
N ARG A 580 2.16 0.81 15.78
CA ARG A 580 3.37 0.60 14.98
C ARG A 580 4.61 0.62 15.89
N ASP A 581 5.80 0.80 15.33
CA ASP A 581 6.98 1.05 16.14
C ASP A 581 6.94 2.45 16.78
N GLN A 582 7.88 2.68 17.69
CA GLN A 582 7.91 3.91 18.46
C GLN A 582 8.05 5.16 17.58
N ALA A 583 8.91 5.10 16.55
CA ALA A 583 9.17 6.26 15.69
C ALA A 583 7.91 6.67 14.91
N ASP A 584 7.23 5.70 14.30
CA ASP A 584 5.98 5.93 13.58
C ASP A 584 4.86 6.44 14.50
N ASN A 585 4.73 5.83 15.69
CA ASN A 585 3.74 6.24 16.69
C ASN A 585 3.98 7.68 17.17
N ASP A 586 5.25 8.07 17.37
CA ASP A 586 5.62 9.43 17.78
C ASP A 586 5.34 10.46 16.68
N MET A 587 5.50 10.09 15.40
CA MET A 587 5.10 10.94 14.28
C MET A 587 3.59 11.21 14.26
N LEU A 588 2.76 10.18 14.45
CA LEU A 588 1.32 10.35 14.53
C LEU A 588 0.92 11.21 15.76
N LEU A 589 1.54 10.96 16.92
CA LEU A 589 1.28 11.75 18.15
C LEU A 589 1.63 13.23 17.95
N ALA A 590 2.76 13.52 17.30
CA ALA A 590 3.15 14.89 16.99
C ALA A 590 2.11 15.57 16.07
N ALA A 591 1.65 14.87 15.03
CA ALA A 591 0.60 15.38 14.15
C ALA A 591 -0.72 15.64 14.91
N LEU A 592 -1.18 14.68 15.71
CA LEU A 592 -2.42 14.83 16.51
C LEU A 592 -2.35 15.96 17.54
N LYS A 593 -1.20 16.18 18.17
CA LYS A 593 -1.00 17.26 19.16
C LYS A 593 -0.89 18.65 18.51
N THR A 594 -0.52 18.71 17.23
CA THR A 594 -0.44 19.97 16.46
C THR A 594 -1.81 20.40 15.92
N LEU A 595 -2.70 19.46 15.67
CA LEU A 595 -4.08 19.70 15.23
C LEU A 595 -4.99 20.15 16.35
#